data_fa3c503c8c39485a3a5f6f2b41447a6e
#
_entry.id   fa3c503c8c39485a3a5f6f2b41447a6e
#
_cell.length_a   1.000
_cell.length_b   1.000
_cell.length_c   1.000
_cell.angle_alpha   90.00
_cell.angle_beta   90.00
_cell.angle_gamma   90.00
#
_symmetry.space_group_name_H-M   'P 1'
#
loop_
_entity.id
_entity.type
_entity.pdbx_description
1 polymer ?
#
loop_
_entity_poly.entity_id
_entity_poly.type
_entity_poly.pdbx_seq_one_letter_code
_entity_poly.pdbx_strand_id
1 'polypeptide(L)'
;MKLSHLMKIAAIAVATLLAAAPGARAADTATADDTARFLAGMQPSADSPLTPLTKDPSWQRHARYFDAAFAQLEQRQMSKIRGWADANLAAPRPTMFYMFSGPDFLYANAFYSKASTYVLSALEPPGPVPDIMKLPRGGIGPALYYVEHSLGSILNFSFFITKQMKVDLRAGDISGTLPILYVFLARSGKTIHAVDLVSLDDNGAVHPATEAAGKNPTRGVRITFAGSDNQERTLYFFSTDLSNSGVKNSGFLKFCATLAPGNSLIKSASYLLHAGNFSTVRDFLLANSATIIQDDSGIPLGDYDPHKWRFFPFGRYAGPISEFPGRYQASYAELFRRSQPLGFGIGYRWRSNESNLLLSVRLAPGETGNVETTSATPDSTQPIEPKPRRPRRPRPPPVEQPRGFLWFSR
;
A
#
# COMPACT_ATOMS: atom_id res chain seq x y z
N MET A 1 30.90 2.72 -87.60
CA MET A 1 30.33 3.76 -88.47
C MET A 1 29.17 4.41 -87.76
N LYS A 2 29.34 5.72 -87.51
CA LYS A 2 28.38 6.71 -87.02
C LYS A 2 27.64 6.50 -85.69
N LEU A 3 28.26 7.01 -84.63
CA LEU A 3 27.69 7.49 -83.39
C LEU A 3 26.93 8.79 -83.63
N SER A 4 25.84 8.98 -82.99
CA SER A 4 25.27 10.29 -82.73
C SER A 4 24.78 10.37 -81.25
N HIS A 5 25.40 11.30 -80.55
CA HIS A 5 25.09 11.67 -79.18
C HIS A 5 23.75 12.40 -79.09
N LEU A 6 22.94 12.09 -78.15
CA LEU A 6 21.89 12.98 -77.67
C LEU A 6 22.01 13.14 -76.15
N MET A 7 22.50 14.31 -75.71
CA MET A 7 22.44 14.79 -74.37
C MET A 7 20.99 15.10 -74.00
N LYS A 8 20.49 14.47 -72.93
CA LYS A 8 19.24 14.88 -72.29
C LYS A 8 19.57 15.52 -70.93
N ILE A 9 19.33 16.82 -70.83
CA ILE A 9 19.37 17.61 -69.61
C ILE A 9 18.16 17.22 -68.75
N ALA A 10 18.40 16.62 -67.57
CA ALA A 10 17.36 16.37 -66.63
C ALA A 10 17.30 17.54 -65.59
N ALA A 11 16.23 18.30 -65.61
CA ALA A 11 15.94 19.32 -64.66
C ALA A 11 15.44 18.64 -63.33
N ILE A 12 16.21 18.76 -62.28
CA ILE A 12 15.81 18.29 -60.95
C ILE A 12 14.94 19.38 -60.29
N ALA A 13 13.63 19.14 -60.21
CA ALA A 13 12.71 19.95 -59.42
C ALA A 13 12.82 19.47 -57.96
N VAL A 14 13.44 20.29 -57.08
CA VAL A 14 13.43 20.06 -55.65
C VAL A 14 12.07 20.51 -55.11
N ALA A 15 11.18 19.54 -54.89
CA ALA A 15 9.94 19.77 -54.14
C ALA A 15 10.27 19.73 -52.65
N THR A 16 10.33 20.90 -51.99
CA THR A 16 10.35 21.03 -50.52
C THR A 16 9.00 20.61 -49.99
N LEU A 17 8.90 19.35 -49.51
CA LEU A 17 7.80 18.92 -48.65
C LEU A 17 8.01 19.61 -47.29
N LEU A 18 7.21 20.64 -46.98
CA LEU A 18 6.95 21.04 -45.60
C LEU A 18 6.15 19.91 -44.97
N ALA A 19 6.84 19.05 -44.21
CA ALA A 19 6.18 18.15 -43.28
C ALA A 19 5.58 19.02 -42.16
N ALA A 20 4.28 19.28 -42.22
CA ALA A 20 3.53 19.78 -41.08
C ALA A 20 3.67 18.74 -39.99
N ALA A 21 4.39 19.07 -38.90
CA ALA A 21 4.38 18.27 -37.68
C ALA A 21 2.91 18.08 -37.29
N PRO A 22 2.44 16.87 -37.00
CA PRO A 22 1.10 16.70 -36.49
C PRO A 22 1.05 17.47 -35.17
N GLY A 23 0.28 18.56 -35.13
CA GLY A 23 -0.03 19.25 -33.90
C GLY A 23 -0.56 18.20 -32.91
N ALA A 24 0.12 18.01 -31.79
CA ALA A 24 -0.31 17.13 -30.75
C ALA A 24 -1.72 17.59 -30.32
N ARG A 25 -2.72 16.86 -30.77
CA ARG A 25 -4.10 17.08 -30.36
C ARG A 25 -4.15 16.67 -28.91
N ALA A 26 -4.52 17.61 -28.02
CA ALA A 26 -4.74 17.28 -26.62
C ALA A 26 -5.65 16.04 -26.54
N ALA A 27 -5.27 15.04 -25.77
CA ALA A 27 -6.05 13.84 -25.61
C ALA A 27 -7.43 14.22 -25.04
N ASP A 28 -8.52 13.79 -25.68
CA ASP A 28 -9.88 14.10 -25.23
C ASP A 28 -10.19 13.47 -23.86
N THR A 29 -9.39 12.49 -23.42
CA THR A 29 -9.53 11.79 -22.14
C THR A 29 -8.20 11.80 -21.38
N ALA A 30 -8.28 12.05 -20.05
CA ALA A 30 -7.12 11.93 -19.16
C ALA A 30 -6.69 10.47 -19.02
N THR A 31 -5.37 10.23 -18.98
CA THR A 31 -4.83 8.91 -18.65
C THR A 31 -5.07 8.56 -17.18
N ALA A 32 -4.96 7.28 -16.83
CA ALA A 32 -5.04 6.85 -15.43
C ALA A 32 -3.90 7.47 -14.60
N ASP A 33 -2.71 7.61 -15.18
CA ASP A 33 -1.57 8.25 -14.50
C ASP A 33 -1.82 9.74 -14.26
N ASP A 34 -2.31 10.47 -15.26
CA ASP A 34 -2.67 11.89 -15.12
C ASP A 34 -3.74 12.09 -14.04
N THR A 35 -4.75 11.22 -14.03
CA THR A 35 -5.80 11.23 -12.99
C THR A 35 -5.20 10.96 -11.62
N ALA A 36 -4.30 9.99 -11.49
CA ALA A 36 -3.63 9.67 -10.24
C ALA A 36 -2.77 10.84 -9.74
N ARG A 37 -1.99 11.45 -10.63
CA ARG A 37 -1.19 12.64 -10.31
C ARG A 37 -2.07 13.81 -9.88
N PHE A 38 -3.16 14.08 -10.61
CA PHE A 38 -4.11 15.15 -10.26
C PHE A 38 -4.72 14.94 -8.86
N LEU A 39 -5.23 13.73 -8.57
CA LEU A 39 -5.78 13.37 -7.26
C LEU A 39 -4.73 13.40 -6.15
N ALA A 40 -3.48 13.14 -6.48
CA ALA A 40 -2.35 13.23 -5.56
C ALA A 40 -1.82 14.67 -5.36
N GLY A 41 -2.43 15.69 -5.97
CA GLY A 41 -1.93 17.07 -5.94
C GLY A 41 -0.59 17.24 -6.66
N MET A 42 -0.28 16.38 -7.64
CA MET A 42 0.90 16.43 -8.48
C MET A 42 0.51 16.89 -9.89
N GLN A 43 1.43 17.57 -10.60
CA GLN A 43 1.14 18.03 -11.96
C GLN A 43 0.92 16.82 -12.91
N PRO A 44 -0.21 16.76 -13.64
CA PRO A 44 -0.38 15.84 -14.77
C PRO A 44 0.62 16.13 -15.89
N SER A 45 0.64 15.32 -16.94
CA SER A 45 1.41 15.59 -18.15
C SER A 45 0.98 16.91 -18.81
N ALA A 46 1.88 17.56 -19.54
CA ALA A 46 1.63 18.90 -20.09
C ALA A 46 0.46 18.93 -21.12
N ASP A 47 0.22 17.83 -21.80
CA ASP A 47 -0.83 17.61 -22.80
C ASP A 47 -2.12 17.03 -22.21
N SER A 48 -2.15 16.76 -20.91
CA SER A 48 -3.33 16.24 -20.22
C SER A 48 -4.48 17.26 -20.18
N PRO A 49 -5.74 16.82 -20.44
CA PRO A 49 -6.91 17.67 -20.28
C PRO A 49 -7.12 18.14 -18.84
N LEU A 50 -6.48 17.53 -17.86
CA LEU A 50 -6.52 17.95 -16.45
C LEU A 50 -5.59 19.12 -16.11
N THR A 51 -4.58 19.39 -16.96
CA THR A 51 -3.57 20.44 -16.70
C THR A 51 -4.17 21.83 -16.53
N PRO A 52 -5.17 22.27 -17.32
CA PRO A 52 -5.85 23.55 -17.05
C PRO A 52 -6.54 23.60 -15.70
N LEU A 53 -7.06 22.47 -15.17
CA LEU A 53 -7.76 22.38 -13.89
C LEU A 53 -6.83 22.55 -12.68
N THR A 54 -5.53 22.41 -12.85
CA THR A 54 -4.54 22.65 -11.77
C THR A 54 -4.44 24.14 -11.39
N LYS A 55 -5.05 25.04 -12.19
CA LYS A 55 -5.18 26.47 -11.88
C LYS A 55 -6.30 26.75 -10.88
N ASP A 56 -7.20 25.78 -10.63
CA ASP A 56 -8.29 25.94 -9.65
C ASP A 56 -7.71 26.14 -8.25
N PRO A 57 -8.18 27.18 -7.50
CA PRO A 57 -7.67 27.45 -6.15
C PRO A 57 -7.85 26.28 -5.18
N SER A 58 -8.90 25.47 -5.35
CA SER A 58 -9.13 24.27 -4.52
C SER A 58 -8.07 23.21 -4.79
N TRP A 59 -7.72 22.98 -6.07
CA TRP A 59 -6.65 22.06 -6.42
C TRP A 59 -5.29 22.54 -5.91
N GLN A 60 -4.98 23.83 -6.03
CA GLN A 60 -3.72 24.40 -5.52
C GLN A 60 -3.59 24.26 -4.01
N ARG A 61 -4.69 24.45 -3.26
CA ARG A 61 -4.72 24.21 -1.81
C ARG A 61 -4.48 22.74 -1.49
N HIS A 62 -5.17 21.83 -2.19
CA HIS A 62 -5.02 20.39 -2.10
C HIS A 62 -3.58 19.95 -2.36
N ALA A 63 -2.95 20.42 -3.44
CA ALA A 63 -1.57 20.12 -3.77
C ALA A 63 -0.60 20.51 -2.64
N ARG A 64 -0.72 21.75 -2.12
CA ARG A 64 0.11 22.20 -0.98
C ARG A 64 -0.11 21.37 0.28
N TYR A 65 -1.35 21.00 0.58
CA TYR A 65 -1.67 20.15 1.73
C TYR A 65 -1.01 18.77 1.60
N PHE A 66 -1.16 18.10 0.45
CA PHE A 66 -0.55 16.79 0.24
C PHE A 66 0.97 16.83 0.18
N ASP A 67 1.56 17.86 -0.43
CA ASP A 67 3.02 18.03 -0.43
C ASP A 67 3.57 18.08 1.00
N ALA A 68 2.95 18.87 1.86
CA ALA A 68 3.35 18.99 3.26
C ALA A 68 3.12 17.67 4.04
N ALA A 69 1.95 17.05 3.88
CA ALA A 69 1.58 15.84 4.61
C ALA A 69 2.45 14.63 4.21
N PHE A 70 2.69 14.43 2.91
CA PHE A 70 3.55 13.34 2.44
C PHE A 70 5.03 13.57 2.74
N ALA A 71 5.53 14.83 2.69
CA ALA A 71 6.89 15.15 3.11
C ALA A 71 7.09 14.85 4.62
N GLN A 72 6.12 15.20 5.46
CA GLN A 72 6.16 14.87 6.88
C GLN A 72 6.14 13.36 7.13
N LEU A 73 5.29 12.62 6.40
CA LEU A 73 5.21 11.17 6.50
C LEU A 73 6.49 10.49 6.03
N GLU A 74 7.10 11.00 4.97
CA GLU A 74 8.39 10.54 4.46
C GLU A 74 9.48 10.59 5.52
N GLN A 75 9.64 11.73 6.17
CA GLN A 75 10.64 11.92 7.23
C GLN A 75 10.34 11.11 8.49
N ARG A 76 9.07 11.03 8.86
CA ARG A 76 8.65 10.36 10.10
C ARG A 76 8.75 8.85 9.98
N GLN A 77 8.36 8.27 8.85
CA GLN A 77 8.13 6.83 8.71
C GLN A 77 8.69 6.21 7.44
N MET A 78 8.33 6.70 6.23
CA MET A 78 8.55 5.96 4.98
C MET A 78 10.04 5.71 4.68
N SER A 79 10.90 6.72 4.82
CA SER A 79 12.35 6.55 4.64
C SER A 79 12.95 5.56 5.62
N LYS A 80 12.49 5.59 6.88
CA LYS A 80 12.98 4.68 7.93
C LYS A 80 12.50 3.25 7.71
N ILE A 81 11.25 3.06 7.24
CA ILE A 81 10.72 1.75 6.88
C ILE A 81 11.53 1.15 5.74
N ARG A 82 11.81 1.90 4.67
CA ARG A 82 12.64 1.42 3.57
C ARG A 82 14.05 1.05 4.01
N GLY A 83 14.71 1.90 4.81
CA GLY A 83 16.03 1.57 5.36
C GLY A 83 16.01 0.32 6.24
N TRP A 84 14.97 0.12 7.05
CA TRP A 84 14.79 -1.10 7.82
C TRP A 84 14.56 -2.32 6.91
N ALA A 85 13.72 -2.18 5.89
CA ALA A 85 13.43 -3.24 4.94
C ALA A 85 14.68 -3.67 4.17
N ASP A 86 15.47 -2.72 3.68
CA ASP A 86 16.75 -2.99 2.99
C ASP A 86 17.75 -3.74 3.89
N ALA A 87 17.75 -3.45 5.20
CA ALA A 87 18.66 -4.08 6.17
C ALA A 87 18.19 -5.48 6.63
N ASN A 88 16.87 -5.75 6.63
CA ASN A 88 16.31 -6.94 7.28
C ASN A 88 15.59 -7.91 6.34
N LEU A 89 15.21 -7.48 5.14
CA LEU A 89 14.50 -8.32 4.16
C LEU A 89 15.45 -8.78 3.05
N ALA A 90 16.25 -9.80 3.34
CA ALA A 90 17.11 -10.42 2.32
C ALA A 90 16.27 -11.16 1.28
N ALA A 91 16.51 -10.90 -0.02
CA ALA A 91 15.92 -11.59 -1.17
C ALA A 91 14.38 -11.85 -1.04
N PRO A 92 13.53 -10.80 -0.90
CA PRO A 92 12.10 -11.01 -0.76
C PRO A 92 11.52 -11.69 -2.01
N ARG A 93 10.44 -12.47 -1.80
CA ARG A 93 9.70 -13.11 -2.90
C ARG A 93 9.08 -12.04 -3.80
N PRO A 94 8.82 -12.35 -5.09
CA PRO A 94 8.24 -11.39 -6.02
C PRO A 94 6.80 -10.99 -5.65
N THR A 95 6.06 -11.88 -4.97
CA THR A 95 4.69 -11.61 -4.53
C THR A 95 4.63 -11.10 -3.09
N MET A 96 3.78 -10.12 -2.87
CA MET A 96 3.47 -9.55 -1.55
C MET A 96 1.98 -9.60 -1.27
N PHE A 97 1.60 -10.21 -0.15
CA PHE A 97 0.22 -10.29 0.34
C PHE A 97 -0.01 -9.30 1.48
N TYR A 98 -1.05 -8.48 1.36
CA TYR A 98 -1.49 -7.59 2.43
C TYR A 98 -3.02 -7.64 2.57
N MET A 99 -3.50 -8.73 3.17
CA MET A 99 -4.94 -9.10 3.13
C MET A 99 -5.83 -8.22 4.02
N PHE A 100 -5.30 -7.60 5.07
CA PHE A 100 -6.06 -6.68 5.95
C PHE A 100 -5.67 -5.22 5.72
N SER A 101 -5.40 -4.86 4.45
CA SER A 101 -4.77 -3.60 4.11
C SER A 101 -5.71 -2.42 3.96
N GLY A 102 -6.96 -2.64 3.53
CA GLY A 102 -7.61 -1.58 2.80
C GLY A 102 -6.82 -1.23 1.53
N PRO A 103 -6.91 -0.01 1.01
CA PRO A 103 -6.13 0.44 -0.15
C PRO A 103 -4.69 0.86 0.20
N ASP A 104 -4.06 0.28 1.23
CA ASP A 104 -2.75 0.69 1.75
C ASP A 104 -1.57 0.20 0.90
N PHE A 105 -1.48 0.65 -0.33
CA PHE A 105 -0.31 0.41 -1.16
C PHE A 105 0.94 1.11 -0.62
N LEU A 106 0.79 2.20 0.12
CA LEU A 106 1.90 3.03 0.60
C LEU A 106 2.86 2.24 1.50
N TYR A 107 2.32 1.57 2.54
CA TYR A 107 3.14 0.73 3.42
C TYR A 107 3.57 -0.57 2.75
N ALA A 108 2.72 -1.17 1.90
CA ALA A 108 3.09 -2.32 1.09
C ALA A 108 4.36 -2.06 0.27
N ASN A 109 4.38 -0.94 -0.46
CA ASN A 109 5.53 -0.53 -1.27
C ASN A 109 6.74 -0.11 -0.41
N ALA A 110 6.54 0.48 0.77
CA ALA A 110 7.64 0.89 1.63
C ALA A 110 8.41 -0.30 2.19
N PHE A 111 7.73 -1.40 2.56
CA PHE A 111 8.38 -2.63 3.01
C PHE A 111 8.91 -3.50 1.86
N TYR A 112 8.18 -3.59 0.74
CA TYR A 112 8.48 -4.52 -0.35
C TYR A 112 8.56 -3.79 -1.69
N SER A 113 9.38 -2.75 -1.79
CA SER A 113 9.51 -1.90 -2.98
C SER A 113 9.91 -2.66 -4.27
N LYS A 114 10.53 -3.84 -4.12
CA LYS A 114 10.98 -4.69 -5.22
C LYS A 114 10.00 -5.81 -5.59
N ALA A 115 8.85 -5.91 -4.90
CA ALA A 115 7.83 -6.87 -5.30
C ALA A 115 7.30 -6.57 -6.70
N SER A 116 7.13 -7.60 -7.53
CA SER A 116 6.54 -7.46 -8.86
C SER A 116 5.02 -7.57 -8.82
N THR A 117 4.47 -8.23 -7.80
CA THR A 117 3.03 -8.42 -7.62
C THR A 117 2.60 -8.09 -6.19
N TYR A 118 1.63 -7.21 -6.07
CA TYR A 118 1.00 -6.83 -4.80
C TYR A 118 -0.45 -7.33 -4.80
N VAL A 119 -0.88 -7.99 -3.72
CA VAL A 119 -2.27 -8.41 -3.54
C VAL A 119 -2.78 -7.80 -2.24
N LEU A 120 -3.68 -6.84 -2.38
CA LEU A 120 -4.34 -6.13 -1.29
C LEU A 120 -5.81 -6.53 -1.22
N SER A 121 -6.42 -6.46 -0.05
CA SER A 121 -7.86 -6.68 0.08
C SER A 121 -8.50 -5.89 1.22
N ALA A 122 -9.80 -5.65 1.08
CA ALA A 122 -10.67 -5.02 2.06
C ALA A 122 -12.14 -5.44 1.85
N LEU A 123 -13.03 -4.95 2.71
CA LEU A 123 -14.49 -5.07 2.52
C LEU A 123 -15.02 -4.00 1.55
N GLU A 124 -14.32 -2.89 1.41
CA GLU A 124 -14.70 -1.77 0.57
C GLU A 124 -14.48 -2.11 -0.91
N PRO A 125 -15.43 -1.75 -1.80
CA PRO A 125 -15.28 -1.99 -3.24
C PRO A 125 -14.23 -1.06 -3.86
N PRO A 126 -13.61 -1.46 -5.00
CA PRO A 126 -12.71 -0.58 -5.74
C PRO A 126 -13.39 0.69 -6.23
N GLY A 127 -14.69 0.63 -6.54
CA GLY A 127 -15.42 1.71 -7.20
C GLY A 127 -15.17 1.76 -8.71
N PRO A 128 -15.76 2.74 -9.40
CA PRO A 128 -15.48 2.99 -10.81
C PRO A 128 -14.08 3.62 -11.00
N VAL A 129 -13.56 3.55 -12.21
CA VAL A 129 -12.36 4.31 -12.60
C VAL A 129 -12.71 5.82 -12.49
N PRO A 130 -11.93 6.60 -11.73
CA PRO A 130 -12.21 8.02 -11.55
C PRO A 130 -12.13 8.80 -12.87
N ASP A 131 -13.13 9.62 -13.14
CA ASP A 131 -13.16 10.50 -14.30
C ASP A 131 -13.40 11.95 -13.83
N ILE A 132 -12.30 12.68 -13.69
CA ILE A 132 -12.33 14.08 -13.21
C ILE A 132 -13.05 15.00 -14.17
N MET A 133 -13.00 14.70 -15.48
CA MET A 133 -13.63 15.52 -16.50
C MET A 133 -15.17 15.46 -16.46
N LYS A 134 -15.73 14.41 -15.85
CA LYS A 134 -17.20 14.27 -15.66
C LYS A 134 -17.73 14.89 -14.37
N LEU A 135 -16.87 15.44 -13.54
CA LEU A 135 -17.33 16.11 -12.33
C LEU A 135 -18.21 17.32 -12.68
N PRO A 136 -19.28 17.58 -11.91
CA PRO A 136 -20.11 18.75 -12.12
C PRO A 136 -19.30 20.04 -11.91
N ARG A 137 -19.80 21.16 -12.45
CA ARG A 137 -19.18 22.48 -12.21
C ARG A 137 -19.04 22.75 -10.72
N GLY A 138 -17.82 23.08 -10.26
CA GLY A 138 -17.51 23.26 -8.83
C GLY A 138 -17.32 21.95 -8.06
N GLY A 139 -17.41 20.78 -8.70
CA GLY A 139 -17.24 19.46 -8.07
C GLY A 139 -15.81 19.10 -7.70
N ILE A 140 -14.80 19.78 -8.27
CA ILE A 140 -13.39 19.52 -7.98
C ILE A 140 -13.07 19.70 -6.49
N GLY A 141 -13.46 20.82 -5.90
CA GLY A 141 -13.18 21.11 -4.49
C GLY A 141 -13.76 20.06 -3.53
N PRO A 142 -15.07 19.75 -3.59
CA PRO A 142 -15.67 18.66 -2.82
C PRO A 142 -15.01 17.31 -3.05
N ALA A 143 -14.74 16.92 -4.31
CA ALA A 143 -14.10 15.65 -4.62
C ALA A 143 -12.72 15.51 -3.98
N LEU A 144 -11.88 16.54 -4.09
CA LEU A 144 -10.55 16.56 -3.47
C LEU A 144 -10.63 16.56 -1.94
N TYR A 145 -11.62 17.28 -1.35
CA TYR A 145 -11.86 17.25 0.08
C TYR A 145 -12.13 15.83 0.60
N TYR A 146 -12.96 15.05 -0.08
CA TYR A 146 -13.23 13.66 0.32
C TYR A 146 -11.99 12.77 0.20
N VAL A 147 -11.15 12.98 -0.81
CA VAL A 147 -9.86 12.27 -0.94
C VAL A 147 -8.93 12.63 0.24
N GLU A 148 -8.78 13.92 0.57
CA GLU A 148 -7.98 14.36 1.73
C GLU A 148 -8.48 13.74 3.04
N HIS A 149 -9.80 13.78 3.26
CA HIS A 149 -10.42 13.30 4.49
C HIS A 149 -10.26 11.78 4.65
N SER A 150 -10.44 11.02 3.56
CA SER A 150 -10.22 9.56 3.56
C SER A 150 -8.78 9.17 3.90
N LEU A 151 -7.81 10.02 3.60
CA LEU A 151 -6.39 9.77 3.88
C LEU A 151 -5.93 10.31 5.24
N GLY A 152 -6.72 11.14 5.90
CA GLY A 152 -6.32 11.82 7.13
C GLY A 152 -5.81 10.89 8.22
N SER A 153 -6.46 9.75 8.43
CA SER A 153 -6.07 8.79 9.47
C SER A 153 -4.74 8.09 9.15
N ILE A 154 -4.53 7.60 7.93
CA ILE A 154 -3.31 6.89 7.58
C ILE A 154 -2.11 7.83 7.51
N LEU A 155 -2.29 9.06 7.03
CA LEU A 155 -1.23 10.07 7.00
C LEU A 155 -0.79 10.51 8.40
N ASN A 156 -1.70 10.51 9.39
CA ASN A 156 -1.39 10.91 10.76
C ASN A 156 -1.00 9.73 11.66
N PHE A 157 -1.64 8.56 11.52
CA PHE A 157 -1.56 7.46 12.49
C PHE A 157 -1.00 6.15 11.93
N SER A 158 -0.73 6.02 10.64
CA SER A 158 -0.27 4.79 9.98
C SER A 158 -1.34 3.70 9.74
N PHE A 159 -2.61 3.94 9.95
CA PHE A 159 -3.69 2.99 9.66
C PHE A 159 -4.96 3.73 9.22
N PHE A 160 -5.86 3.03 8.53
CA PHE A 160 -7.17 3.54 8.17
C PHE A 160 -8.18 3.37 9.30
N ILE A 161 -9.01 4.38 9.50
CA ILE A 161 -10.23 4.24 10.30
C ILE A 161 -11.34 3.81 9.33
N THR A 162 -11.57 2.50 9.21
CA THR A 162 -12.41 1.89 8.19
C THR A 162 -13.83 2.49 8.14
N LYS A 163 -14.46 2.76 9.30
CA LYS A 163 -15.80 3.38 9.34
C LYS A 163 -15.80 4.77 8.68
N GLN A 164 -14.81 5.59 8.98
CA GLN A 164 -14.69 6.93 8.43
C GLN A 164 -14.43 6.85 6.92
N MET A 165 -13.43 6.10 6.51
CA MET A 165 -13.10 5.88 5.10
C MET A 165 -14.32 5.39 4.29
N LYS A 166 -15.13 4.49 4.84
CA LYS A 166 -16.34 3.99 4.17
C LYS A 166 -17.41 5.06 3.97
N VAL A 167 -17.56 6.00 4.90
CA VAL A 167 -18.49 7.13 4.78
C VAL A 167 -17.97 8.09 3.71
N ASP A 168 -16.71 8.49 3.81
CA ASP A 168 -16.09 9.45 2.91
C ASP A 168 -16.08 8.98 1.45
N LEU A 169 -15.75 7.70 1.22
CA LEU A 169 -15.73 7.08 -0.11
C LEU A 169 -17.12 6.90 -0.75
N ARG A 170 -18.21 7.01 0.02
CA ARG A 170 -19.58 6.93 -0.49
C ARG A 170 -20.22 8.31 -0.75
N ALA A 171 -19.74 9.33 -0.05
CA ALA A 171 -20.36 10.64 -0.05
C ALA A 171 -19.88 11.53 -1.21
N GLY A 172 -18.78 11.18 -1.87
CA GLY A 172 -18.18 11.99 -2.94
C GLY A 172 -18.53 11.53 -4.35
N ASP A 173 -18.31 12.43 -5.32
CA ASP A 173 -18.41 12.14 -6.76
C ASP A 173 -17.35 11.13 -7.23
N ILE A 174 -16.29 10.93 -6.42
CA ILE A 174 -15.21 9.97 -6.63
C ILE A 174 -15.34 8.91 -5.52
N SER A 175 -15.94 7.77 -5.85
CA SER A 175 -16.30 6.72 -4.88
C SER A 175 -15.37 5.50 -4.98
N GLY A 176 -15.33 4.72 -3.89
CA GLY A 176 -14.54 3.48 -3.78
C GLY A 176 -13.09 3.72 -3.39
N THR A 177 -12.31 2.63 -3.33
CA THR A 177 -10.92 2.67 -2.87
C THR A 177 -9.91 3.03 -3.96
N LEU A 178 -10.31 2.99 -5.24
CA LEU A 178 -9.42 3.22 -6.37
C LEU A 178 -8.78 4.62 -6.38
N PRO A 179 -9.49 5.72 -6.03
CA PRO A 179 -8.86 7.04 -5.90
C PRO A 179 -7.71 7.07 -4.87
N ILE A 180 -7.84 6.31 -3.79
CA ILE A 180 -6.80 6.21 -2.74
C ILE A 180 -5.57 5.45 -3.27
N LEU A 181 -5.79 4.33 -3.98
CA LEU A 181 -4.71 3.59 -4.65
C LEU A 181 -3.97 4.47 -5.65
N TYR A 182 -4.69 5.31 -6.41
CA TYR A 182 -4.11 6.27 -7.34
C TYR A 182 -3.17 7.26 -6.63
N VAL A 183 -3.65 7.87 -5.55
CA VAL A 183 -2.83 8.79 -4.75
C VAL A 183 -1.57 8.11 -4.24
N PHE A 184 -1.69 6.90 -3.71
CA PHE A 184 -0.53 6.19 -3.16
C PHE A 184 0.46 5.74 -4.22
N LEU A 185 -0.01 5.29 -5.39
CA LEU A 185 0.87 4.96 -6.52
C LEU A 185 1.64 6.21 -6.96
N ALA A 186 0.96 7.32 -7.24
CA ALA A 186 1.59 8.57 -7.67
C ALA A 186 2.58 9.10 -6.61
N ARG A 187 2.18 9.17 -5.33
CA ARG A 187 3.04 9.65 -4.22
C ARG A 187 4.18 8.68 -3.88
N SER A 188 4.10 7.42 -4.34
CA SER A 188 5.21 6.46 -4.28
C SER A 188 6.11 6.50 -5.52
N GLY A 189 5.95 7.50 -6.39
CA GLY A 189 6.76 7.66 -7.61
C GLY A 189 6.51 6.56 -8.65
N LYS A 190 5.28 6.06 -8.73
CA LYS A 190 4.88 5.06 -9.73
C LYS A 190 4.14 5.73 -10.88
N THR A 191 4.33 5.20 -12.09
CA THR A 191 3.59 5.57 -13.30
C THR A 191 2.58 4.48 -13.63
N ILE A 192 1.30 4.82 -13.72
CA ILE A 192 0.24 3.88 -14.02
C ILE A 192 0.13 3.68 -15.54
N HIS A 193 0.23 2.43 -15.99
CA HIS A 193 0.12 2.07 -17.40
C HIS A 193 -1.28 1.60 -17.79
N ALA A 194 -1.92 0.79 -16.92
CA ALA A 194 -3.26 0.28 -17.18
C ALA A 194 -4.04 0.07 -15.88
N VAL A 195 -5.36 0.17 -15.98
CA VAL A 195 -6.31 -0.07 -14.87
C VAL A 195 -7.49 -0.83 -15.42
N ASP A 196 -7.65 -2.07 -14.95
CA ASP A 196 -8.71 -2.97 -15.35
C ASP A 196 -9.58 -3.31 -14.15
N LEU A 197 -10.88 -3.06 -14.24
CA LEU A 197 -11.83 -3.62 -13.31
C LEU A 197 -11.98 -5.12 -13.59
N VAL A 198 -11.77 -5.93 -12.57
CA VAL A 198 -11.74 -7.39 -12.68
C VAL A 198 -12.64 -8.06 -11.65
N SER A 199 -12.91 -9.34 -11.87
CA SER A 199 -13.56 -10.21 -10.88
C SER A 199 -12.86 -11.57 -10.84
N LEU A 200 -12.89 -12.24 -9.68
CA LEU A 200 -12.48 -13.62 -9.56
C LEU A 200 -13.72 -14.51 -9.63
N ASP A 201 -13.59 -15.61 -10.31
CA ASP A 201 -14.56 -16.71 -10.22
C ASP A 201 -14.33 -17.58 -8.96
N ASP A 202 -15.16 -18.58 -8.74
CA ASP A 202 -15.07 -19.48 -7.58
C ASP A 202 -13.78 -20.33 -7.58
N ASN A 203 -13.04 -20.39 -8.69
CA ASN A 203 -11.75 -21.09 -8.83
C ASN A 203 -10.54 -20.16 -8.67
N GLY A 204 -10.78 -18.85 -8.58
CA GLY A 204 -9.74 -17.84 -8.48
C GLY A 204 -9.15 -17.38 -9.82
N ALA A 205 -9.82 -17.71 -10.94
CA ALA A 205 -9.45 -17.16 -12.23
C ALA A 205 -9.90 -15.70 -12.36
N VAL A 206 -9.03 -14.85 -12.95
CA VAL A 206 -9.28 -13.42 -13.13
C VAL A 206 -10.02 -13.21 -14.45
N HIS A 207 -11.16 -12.53 -14.39
CA HIS A 207 -11.99 -12.16 -15.55
C HIS A 207 -12.17 -10.63 -15.60
N PRO A 208 -12.39 -10.03 -16.79
CA PRO A 208 -12.89 -8.66 -16.87
C PRO A 208 -14.20 -8.51 -16.09
N ALA A 209 -14.39 -7.38 -15.39
CA ALA A 209 -15.59 -7.17 -14.56
C ALA A 209 -16.91 -7.11 -15.37
N THR A 210 -16.82 -6.95 -16.69
CA THR A 210 -17.95 -6.99 -17.64
C THR A 210 -18.42 -8.39 -17.95
N GLU A 211 -17.62 -9.41 -17.63
CA GLU A 211 -17.95 -10.81 -17.85
C GLU A 211 -18.58 -11.46 -16.61
N ALA A 212 -19.44 -12.44 -16.81
CA ALA A 212 -20.05 -13.19 -15.71
C ALA A 212 -19.01 -14.15 -15.10
N ALA A 213 -18.47 -13.80 -13.95
CA ALA A 213 -17.48 -14.60 -13.22
C ALA A 213 -18.13 -15.50 -12.14
N GLY A 214 -19.16 -16.27 -12.50
CA GLY A 214 -19.86 -17.18 -11.58
C GLY A 214 -20.99 -16.54 -10.75
N LYS A 215 -21.43 -17.23 -9.68
CA LYS A 215 -22.58 -16.80 -8.85
C LYS A 215 -22.22 -15.71 -7.85
N ASN A 216 -21.00 -15.72 -7.32
CA ASN A 216 -20.52 -14.79 -6.30
C ASN A 216 -19.14 -14.23 -6.66
N PRO A 217 -19.03 -13.39 -7.71
CA PRO A 217 -17.74 -12.90 -8.16
C PRO A 217 -17.08 -11.99 -7.12
N THR A 218 -15.82 -12.24 -6.79
CA THR A 218 -15.03 -11.35 -5.96
C THR A 218 -14.54 -10.18 -6.81
N ARG A 219 -15.14 -9.00 -6.64
CA ARG A 219 -14.82 -7.81 -7.42
C ARG A 219 -13.49 -7.20 -7.02
N GLY A 220 -12.75 -6.71 -8.00
CA GLY A 220 -11.46 -6.10 -7.77
C GLY A 220 -11.02 -5.16 -8.88
N VAL A 221 -9.79 -4.72 -8.78
CA VAL A 221 -9.08 -3.95 -9.81
C VAL A 221 -7.68 -4.52 -9.95
N ARG A 222 -7.20 -4.58 -11.19
CA ARG A 222 -5.81 -4.82 -11.56
C ARG A 222 -5.22 -3.52 -12.06
N ILE A 223 -4.09 -3.09 -11.47
CA ILE A 223 -3.35 -1.90 -11.89
C ILE A 223 -1.96 -2.35 -12.32
N THR A 224 -1.61 -2.07 -13.58
CA THR A 224 -0.26 -2.26 -14.08
C THR A 224 0.48 -0.93 -13.99
N PHE A 225 1.67 -0.95 -13.41
CA PHE A 225 2.45 0.26 -13.16
C PHE A 225 3.96 -0.01 -13.23
N ALA A 226 4.76 1.04 -13.39
CA ALA A 226 6.21 0.97 -13.26
C ALA A 226 6.73 1.94 -12.19
N GLY A 227 7.91 1.64 -11.65
CA GLY A 227 8.69 2.54 -10.82
C GLY A 227 9.78 3.25 -11.63
N SER A 228 10.68 3.95 -10.95
CA SER A 228 11.84 4.61 -11.57
C SER A 228 12.83 3.67 -12.26
N ASP A 229 12.75 2.38 -11.98
CA ASP A 229 13.53 1.32 -12.62
C ASP A 229 12.88 0.80 -13.92
N ASN A 230 11.76 1.36 -14.35
CA ASN A 230 10.95 0.96 -15.50
C ASN A 230 10.52 -0.53 -15.50
N GLN A 231 10.62 -1.21 -14.36
CA GLN A 231 10.13 -2.58 -14.25
C GLN A 231 8.61 -2.58 -14.09
N GLU A 232 7.93 -3.32 -14.95
CA GLU A 232 6.49 -3.50 -14.84
C GLU A 232 6.11 -4.32 -13.62
N ARG A 233 5.09 -3.85 -12.91
CA ARG A 233 4.54 -4.46 -11.69
C ARG A 233 3.03 -4.45 -11.73
N THR A 234 2.44 -5.35 -10.98
CA THR A 234 0.99 -5.47 -10.90
C THR A 234 0.50 -5.33 -9.45
N LEU A 235 -0.50 -4.49 -9.27
CA LEU A 235 -1.27 -4.40 -8.04
C LEU A 235 -2.67 -4.97 -8.28
N TYR A 236 -3.04 -5.97 -7.50
CA TYR A 236 -4.42 -6.45 -7.37
C TYR A 236 -5.01 -5.93 -6.06
N PHE A 237 -6.20 -5.36 -6.15
CA PHE A 237 -7.01 -5.05 -4.98
C PHE A 237 -8.38 -5.73 -5.12
N PHE A 238 -8.79 -6.50 -4.12
CA PHE A 238 -10.07 -7.21 -4.14
C PHE A 238 -10.94 -6.83 -2.95
N SER A 239 -12.24 -6.63 -3.22
CA SER A 239 -13.25 -6.48 -2.19
C SER A 239 -13.72 -7.88 -1.75
N THR A 240 -13.32 -8.30 -0.55
CA THR A 240 -13.61 -9.64 -0.06
C THR A 240 -13.75 -9.69 1.46
N ASP A 241 -14.66 -10.54 1.95
CA ASP A 241 -14.75 -10.89 3.36
C ASP A 241 -13.74 -12.00 3.65
N LEU A 242 -12.80 -11.73 4.55
CA LEU A 242 -11.74 -12.66 4.95
C LEU A 242 -12.17 -13.62 6.08
N SER A 243 -13.39 -13.54 6.58
CA SER A 243 -13.91 -14.54 7.51
C SER A 243 -13.97 -15.93 6.85
N ASN A 244 -13.99 -17.00 7.66
CA ASN A 244 -14.07 -18.37 7.15
C ASN A 244 -15.29 -18.57 6.23
N SER A 245 -16.43 -17.94 6.56
CA SER A 245 -17.63 -17.98 5.71
C SER A 245 -17.45 -17.22 4.40
N GLY A 246 -16.79 -16.05 4.44
CA GLY A 246 -16.53 -15.22 3.27
C GLY A 246 -15.57 -15.90 2.29
N VAL A 247 -14.41 -16.35 2.76
CA VAL A 247 -13.39 -16.98 1.89
C VAL A 247 -13.81 -18.34 1.35
N LYS A 248 -14.71 -19.06 2.05
CA LYS A 248 -15.22 -20.34 1.58
C LYS A 248 -15.97 -20.22 0.25
N ASN A 249 -16.67 -19.10 0.06
CA ASN A 249 -17.52 -18.82 -1.11
C ASN A 249 -16.87 -17.87 -2.12
N SER A 250 -15.57 -17.63 -1.96
CA SER A 250 -14.79 -16.70 -2.81
C SER A 250 -13.61 -17.43 -3.41
N GLY A 251 -13.24 -17.08 -4.64
CA GLY A 251 -12.02 -17.56 -5.29
C GLY A 251 -10.73 -16.89 -4.78
N PHE A 252 -10.81 -15.95 -3.83
CA PHE A 252 -9.69 -15.10 -3.45
C PHE A 252 -8.46 -15.86 -2.94
N LEU A 253 -8.62 -16.79 -2.00
CA LEU A 253 -7.49 -17.58 -1.50
C LEU A 253 -6.92 -18.54 -2.54
N LYS A 254 -7.77 -19.06 -3.46
CA LYS A 254 -7.31 -19.87 -4.59
C LYS A 254 -6.45 -19.03 -5.54
N PHE A 255 -6.90 -17.80 -5.87
CA PHE A 255 -6.09 -16.86 -6.63
C PHE A 255 -4.73 -16.58 -5.93
N CYS A 256 -4.74 -16.26 -4.65
CA CYS A 256 -3.51 -16.02 -3.90
C CYS A 256 -2.58 -17.24 -3.91
N ALA A 257 -3.13 -18.46 -3.85
CA ALA A 257 -2.34 -19.70 -3.91
C ALA A 257 -1.58 -19.87 -5.24
N THR A 258 -2.10 -19.36 -6.35
CA THR A 258 -1.38 -19.40 -7.65
C THR A 258 -0.14 -18.49 -7.68
N LEU A 259 -0.07 -17.52 -6.77
CA LEU A 259 1.01 -16.54 -6.66
C LEU A 259 2.00 -16.87 -5.51
N ALA A 260 1.72 -17.94 -4.76
CA ALA A 260 2.52 -18.37 -3.61
C ALA A 260 3.81 -19.12 -4.05
N PRO A 261 4.85 -19.15 -3.17
CA PRO A 261 4.94 -18.47 -1.88
C PRO A 261 5.26 -16.99 -2.04
N GLY A 262 4.62 -16.16 -1.18
CA GLY A 262 4.85 -14.71 -1.15
C GLY A 262 5.46 -14.23 0.17
N ASN A 263 5.51 -12.91 0.32
CA ASN A 263 5.76 -12.24 1.61
C ASN A 263 4.44 -11.69 2.12
N SER A 264 4.25 -11.57 3.43
CA SER A 264 3.03 -11.02 3.99
C SER A 264 3.30 -9.84 4.90
N LEU A 265 2.43 -8.82 4.81
CA LEU A 265 2.34 -7.72 5.75
C LEU A 265 0.99 -7.76 6.45
N ILE A 266 1.00 -7.69 7.78
CA ILE A 266 -0.21 -7.66 8.62
C ILE A 266 -0.05 -6.52 9.60
N LYS A 267 -0.83 -5.47 9.42
CA LYS A 267 -0.72 -4.24 10.22
C LYS A 267 -2.12 -3.75 10.59
N SER A 268 -2.34 -3.47 11.86
CA SER A 268 -3.64 -2.95 12.34
C SER A 268 -4.84 -3.82 11.94
N ALA A 269 -4.68 -5.15 12.04
CA ALA A 269 -5.66 -6.14 11.55
C ALA A 269 -6.83 -6.39 12.54
N SER A 270 -7.08 -5.45 13.47
CA SER A 270 -8.17 -5.52 14.47
C SER A 270 -8.18 -6.81 15.27
N TYR A 271 -7.01 -7.46 15.42
CA TYR A 271 -6.87 -8.76 16.09
C TYR A 271 -7.81 -9.84 15.55
N LEU A 272 -8.26 -9.71 14.27
CA LEU A 272 -9.17 -10.65 13.65
C LEU A 272 -8.55 -12.04 13.52
N LEU A 273 -7.26 -12.11 13.23
CA LEU A 273 -6.52 -13.38 13.14
C LEU A 273 -6.39 -14.13 14.48
N HIS A 274 -6.74 -13.49 15.62
CA HIS A 274 -6.84 -14.15 16.91
C HIS A 274 -8.17 -14.90 17.11
N ALA A 275 -9.13 -14.71 16.23
CA ALA A 275 -10.45 -15.33 16.33
C ALA A 275 -10.56 -16.57 15.45
N GLY A 276 -11.27 -17.60 15.92
CA GLY A 276 -11.43 -18.86 15.20
C GLY A 276 -12.17 -18.72 13.86
N ASN A 277 -13.01 -17.69 13.70
CA ASN A 277 -13.72 -17.42 12.45
C ASN A 277 -12.83 -16.77 11.35
N PHE A 278 -11.53 -16.55 11.61
CA PHE A 278 -10.52 -16.15 10.63
C PHE A 278 -9.37 -17.17 10.51
N SER A 279 -9.58 -18.40 11.00
CA SER A 279 -8.55 -19.45 10.93
C SER A 279 -8.15 -19.80 9.51
N THR A 280 -9.08 -19.84 8.55
CA THR A 280 -8.78 -20.18 7.15
C THR A 280 -7.77 -19.24 6.51
N VAL A 281 -7.94 -17.93 6.68
CA VAL A 281 -6.97 -16.94 6.15
C VAL A 281 -5.66 -16.94 6.94
N ARG A 282 -5.71 -17.16 8.25
CA ARG A 282 -4.52 -17.33 9.08
C ARG A 282 -3.68 -18.50 8.63
N ASP A 283 -4.31 -19.68 8.47
CA ASP A 283 -3.64 -20.90 8.04
C ASP A 283 -3.09 -20.75 6.60
N PHE A 284 -3.83 -20.06 5.73
CA PHE A 284 -3.33 -19.71 4.39
C PHE A 284 -2.04 -18.89 4.47
N LEU A 285 -2.01 -17.82 5.26
CA LEU A 285 -0.82 -16.97 5.43
C LEU A 285 0.35 -17.76 6.00
N LEU A 286 0.12 -18.58 7.03
CA LEU A 286 1.12 -19.48 7.61
C LEU A 286 1.61 -20.55 6.63
N ALA A 287 0.80 -21.02 5.70
CA ALA A 287 1.18 -22.01 4.70
C ALA A 287 1.93 -21.41 3.51
N ASN A 288 1.59 -20.19 3.09
CA ASN A 288 1.97 -19.62 1.80
C ASN A 288 2.91 -18.39 1.90
N SER A 289 3.37 -18.02 3.10
CA SER A 289 4.32 -16.92 3.26
C SER A 289 5.74 -17.42 3.49
N ALA A 290 6.71 -16.83 2.81
CA ALA A 290 8.13 -17.01 3.10
C ALA A 290 8.57 -16.12 4.27
N THR A 291 8.01 -14.92 4.36
CA THR A 291 8.18 -14.00 5.48
C THR A 291 6.82 -13.39 5.86
N ILE A 292 6.65 -13.11 7.15
CA ILE A 292 5.50 -12.36 7.67
C ILE A 292 6.04 -11.21 8.50
N ILE A 293 5.68 -9.98 8.14
CA ILE A 293 5.89 -8.79 8.95
C ILE A 293 4.56 -8.41 9.57
N GLN A 294 4.53 -8.23 10.89
CA GLN A 294 3.28 -7.87 11.58
C GLN A 294 3.51 -7.02 12.83
N ASP A 295 2.48 -6.25 13.22
CA ASP A 295 2.33 -5.75 14.58
C ASP A 295 1.62 -6.79 15.47
N ASP A 296 1.39 -6.48 16.74
CA ASP A 296 0.74 -7.39 17.70
C ASP A 296 -0.73 -7.70 17.37
N SER A 297 -1.35 -7.00 16.42
CA SER A 297 -2.71 -7.28 15.95
C SER A 297 -2.79 -8.38 14.89
N GLY A 298 -1.65 -8.90 14.44
CA GLY A 298 -1.53 -9.93 13.42
C GLY A 298 -1.82 -11.34 13.93
N ILE A 299 -1.08 -12.34 13.42
CA ILE A 299 -1.21 -13.75 13.82
C ILE A 299 -0.68 -13.93 15.25
N PRO A 300 -1.42 -14.57 16.15
CA PRO A 300 -0.92 -14.89 17.49
C PRO A 300 0.37 -15.75 17.42
N LEU A 301 1.34 -15.46 18.28
CA LEU A 301 2.60 -16.20 18.30
C LEU A 301 2.37 -17.71 18.55
N GLY A 302 1.35 -18.07 19.32
CA GLY A 302 1.01 -19.47 19.59
C GLY A 302 0.46 -20.27 18.40
N ASP A 303 0.08 -19.60 17.30
CA ASP A 303 -0.39 -20.28 16.08
C ASP A 303 0.74 -20.58 15.09
N TYR A 304 1.95 -20.07 15.36
CA TYR A 304 3.13 -20.41 14.58
C TYR A 304 3.74 -21.74 15.04
N ASP A 305 4.14 -22.59 14.09
CA ASP A 305 4.97 -23.77 14.37
C ASP A 305 6.43 -23.31 14.60
N PRO A 306 6.98 -23.41 15.82
CA PRO A 306 8.33 -22.94 16.13
C PRO A 306 9.42 -23.71 15.38
N HIS A 307 9.12 -24.91 14.83
CA HIS A 307 10.03 -25.68 14.01
C HIS A 307 10.08 -25.24 12.53
N LYS A 308 9.12 -24.38 12.12
CA LYS A 308 9.03 -23.85 10.76
C LYS A 308 9.33 -22.37 10.66
N TRP A 309 9.44 -21.65 11.78
CA TRP A 309 9.59 -20.21 11.79
C TRP A 309 10.68 -19.74 12.73
N ARG A 310 11.44 -18.73 12.27
CA ARG A 310 12.38 -17.94 13.08
C ARG A 310 11.82 -16.55 13.28
N PHE A 311 11.97 -16.00 14.49
CA PHE A 311 11.36 -14.76 14.91
C PHE A 311 12.40 -13.68 15.20
N PHE A 312 12.16 -12.47 14.69
CA PHE A 312 13.00 -11.30 14.92
C PHE A 312 12.10 -10.16 15.40
N PRO A 313 12.05 -9.89 16.71
CA PRO A 313 11.25 -8.81 17.29
C PRO A 313 11.99 -7.48 17.21
N PHE A 314 11.26 -6.40 16.87
CA PHE A 314 11.75 -5.02 16.82
C PHE A 314 10.79 -4.10 17.57
N GLY A 315 11.34 -3.14 18.35
CA GLY A 315 10.57 -2.17 19.10
C GLY A 315 10.12 -2.72 20.45
N ARG A 316 8.92 -2.35 20.90
CA ARG A 316 8.44 -2.66 22.25
C ARG A 316 7.01 -3.16 22.23
N TYR A 317 6.75 -4.33 22.77
CA TYR A 317 5.39 -4.77 23.03
C TYR A 317 4.93 -4.28 24.41
N ALA A 318 3.96 -3.36 24.42
CA ALA A 318 3.35 -2.81 25.64
C ALA A 318 1.95 -3.40 25.91
N GLY A 319 1.62 -4.51 25.25
CA GLY A 319 0.28 -5.10 25.24
C GLY A 319 -0.61 -4.55 24.14
N PRO A 320 -1.80 -5.13 23.94
CA PRO A 320 -2.76 -4.69 22.94
C PRO A 320 -3.24 -3.27 23.25
N ILE A 321 -3.89 -2.62 22.27
CA ILE A 321 -4.54 -1.33 22.48
C ILE A 321 -5.75 -1.48 23.40
N SER A 322 -6.21 -0.37 24.00
CA SER A 322 -7.30 -0.34 25.00
C SER A 322 -8.61 -0.92 24.50
N GLU A 323 -8.85 -0.86 23.18
CA GLU A 323 -10.04 -1.39 22.53
C GLU A 323 -10.08 -2.92 22.49
N PHE A 324 -8.94 -3.59 22.70
CA PHE A 324 -8.79 -5.04 22.65
C PHE A 324 -8.04 -5.63 23.87
N PRO A 325 -8.44 -5.32 25.11
CA PRO A 325 -7.65 -5.66 26.31
C PRO A 325 -7.46 -7.18 26.51
N GLY A 326 -8.41 -8.00 26.01
CA GLY A 326 -8.34 -9.47 26.10
C GLY A 326 -7.39 -10.12 25.08
N ARG A 327 -6.66 -9.33 24.26
CA ARG A 327 -5.73 -9.85 23.24
C ARG A 327 -4.26 -9.83 23.66
N TYR A 328 -3.99 -9.73 24.96
CA TYR A 328 -2.63 -9.82 25.51
C TYR A 328 -2.02 -11.20 25.25
N GLN A 329 -0.76 -11.22 24.80
CA GLN A 329 0.00 -12.43 24.51
C GLN A 329 1.25 -12.49 25.39
N ALA A 330 1.27 -13.39 26.40
CA ALA A 330 2.41 -13.56 27.30
C ALA A 330 3.68 -14.02 26.54
N SER A 331 3.53 -14.93 25.57
CA SER A 331 4.63 -15.41 24.71
C SER A 331 5.23 -14.30 23.84
N TYR A 332 4.37 -13.40 23.33
CA TYR A 332 4.81 -12.24 22.56
C TYR A 332 5.59 -11.26 23.45
N ALA A 333 5.10 -11.01 24.68
CA ALA A 333 5.79 -10.17 25.67
C ALA A 333 7.16 -10.74 26.03
N GLU A 334 7.27 -12.06 26.21
CA GLU A 334 8.54 -12.73 26.48
C GLU A 334 9.52 -12.60 25.31
N LEU A 335 9.06 -12.85 24.08
CA LEU A 335 9.86 -12.69 22.86
C LEU A 335 10.42 -11.27 22.74
N PHE A 336 9.59 -10.25 23.04
CA PHE A 336 9.97 -8.83 22.91
C PHE A 336 10.90 -8.31 24.00
N ARG A 337 11.22 -9.10 25.04
CA ARG A 337 12.28 -8.74 26.00
C ARG A 337 13.66 -8.64 25.36
N ARG A 338 13.86 -9.32 24.21
CA ARG A 338 15.12 -9.34 23.46
C ARG A 338 14.99 -8.63 22.12
N SER A 339 14.04 -7.69 22.00
CA SER A 339 13.79 -6.98 20.76
C SER A 339 14.92 -6.03 20.39
N GLN A 340 15.14 -5.88 19.09
CA GLN A 340 16.02 -4.86 18.55
C GLN A 340 15.31 -3.48 18.51
N PRO A 341 16.04 -2.36 18.46
CA PRO A 341 15.45 -1.03 18.33
C PRO A 341 14.62 -0.90 17.04
N LEU A 342 13.50 -0.16 17.11
CA LEU A 342 12.67 0.20 15.98
C LEU A 342 12.64 1.73 15.84
N GLY A 343 13.15 2.25 14.73
CA GLY A 343 13.30 3.70 14.51
C GLY A 343 12.04 4.40 14.01
N PHE A 344 10.92 3.68 13.79
CA PHE A 344 9.65 4.20 13.28
C PHE A 344 8.45 3.58 14.01
N GLY A 345 7.31 4.22 13.89
CA GLY A 345 6.06 3.68 14.39
C GLY A 345 5.30 2.93 13.31
N ILE A 346 4.54 1.90 13.69
CA ILE A 346 3.71 1.10 12.79
C ILE A 346 2.47 0.57 13.51
N GLY A 347 1.41 0.32 12.76
CA GLY A 347 0.20 -0.26 13.28
C GLY A 347 -0.57 0.68 14.21
N TYR A 348 -1.32 0.12 15.12
CA TYR A 348 -2.09 0.90 16.10
C TYR A 348 -1.21 1.72 17.04
N ARG A 349 0.00 1.24 17.32
CA ARG A 349 1.00 1.95 18.13
C ARG A 349 1.98 2.70 17.23
N TRP A 350 1.46 3.68 16.52
CA TRP A 350 2.15 4.44 15.48
C TRP A 350 3.31 5.33 15.96
N ARG A 351 3.51 5.47 17.28
CA ARG A 351 4.68 6.16 17.85
C ARG A 351 5.85 5.19 17.98
N SER A 352 7.03 5.57 17.54
CA SER A 352 8.21 4.68 17.51
C SER A 352 8.62 4.12 18.89
N ASN A 353 8.38 4.86 19.97
CA ASN A 353 8.70 4.42 21.33
C ASN A 353 7.68 3.41 21.92
N GLU A 354 6.54 3.21 21.26
CA GLU A 354 5.46 2.31 21.68
C GLU A 354 5.21 1.17 20.69
N SER A 355 5.83 1.27 19.51
CA SER A 355 5.55 0.39 18.37
C SER A 355 6.28 -0.95 18.51
N ASN A 356 5.65 -1.98 18.00
CA ASN A 356 6.21 -3.31 17.88
C ASN A 356 6.12 -3.79 16.43
N LEU A 357 7.13 -4.56 16.00
CA LEU A 357 7.18 -5.19 14.70
C LEU A 357 7.83 -6.56 14.86
N LEU A 358 7.14 -7.60 14.44
CA LEU A 358 7.66 -8.96 14.38
C LEU A 358 7.93 -9.33 12.93
N LEU A 359 9.18 -9.64 12.61
CA LEU A 359 9.56 -10.31 11.38
C LEU A 359 9.65 -11.81 11.65
N SER A 360 8.80 -12.58 11.00
CA SER A 360 8.80 -14.05 11.02
C SER A 360 9.33 -14.55 9.68
N VAL A 361 10.37 -15.36 9.70
CA VAL A 361 11.01 -15.93 8.49
C VAL A 361 10.82 -17.45 8.50
N ARG A 362 10.29 -17.97 7.40
CA ARG A 362 10.12 -19.42 7.24
C ARG A 362 11.47 -20.09 7.06
N LEU A 363 11.68 -21.15 7.81
CA LEU A 363 12.89 -22.00 7.73
C LEU A 363 12.86 -22.82 6.43
N ALA A 364 14.02 -23.02 5.83
CA ALA A 364 14.18 -23.97 4.74
C ALA A 364 13.99 -25.42 5.26
N PRO A 365 13.58 -26.37 4.39
CA PRO A 365 13.50 -27.78 4.77
C PRO A 365 14.86 -28.29 5.31
N GLY A 366 14.87 -28.80 6.54
CA GLY A 366 16.08 -29.30 7.21
C GLY A 366 16.80 -28.25 8.10
N GLU A 367 16.43 -26.99 8.07
CA GLU A 367 16.89 -26.01 9.08
C GLU A 367 16.14 -26.22 10.39
N THR A 368 16.87 -26.31 11.50
CA THR A 368 16.28 -26.33 12.84
C THR A 368 16.15 -24.91 13.37
N GLY A 369 14.96 -24.58 13.86
CA GLY A 369 14.70 -23.30 14.53
C GLY A 369 15.42 -23.22 15.88
N ASN A 370 16.67 -22.82 15.87
CA ASN A 370 17.30 -22.35 17.10
C ASN A 370 16.89 -20.90 17.33
N VAL A 371 16.42 -20.59 18.54
CA VAL A 371 16.27 -19.23 19.04
C VAL A 371 17.69 -18.69 19.34
N GLU A 372 18.52 -18.60 18.33
CA GLU A 372 19.79 -17.90 18.43
C GLU A 372 19.59 -16.44 18.02
N THR A 373 19.58 -15.59 19.04
CA THR A 373 19.83 -14.17 18.89
C THR A 373 21.25 -14.01 18.31
N THR A 374 21.36 -13.82 17.01
CA THR A 374 22.62 -13.30 16.44
C THR A 374 22.78 -11.87 16.95
N SER A 375 23.55 -11.71 18.02
CA SER A 375 24.13 -10.45 18.41
C SER A 375 25.16 -10.07 17.33
N ALA A 376 24.79 -9.19 16.41
CA ALA A 376 25.77 -8.39 15.72
C ALA A 376 26.41 -7.48 16.78
N THR A 377 27.60 -7.82 17.23
CA THR A 377 28.42 -7.01 18.12
C THR A 377 28.85 -5.77 17.35
N PRO A 378 28.47 -4.55 17.76
CA PRO A 378 29.21 -3.37 17.33
C PRO A 378 30.46 -3.30 18.22
N ASP A 379 31.61 -3.51 17.60
CA ASP A 379 32.88 -3.17 18.20
C ASP A 379 32.99 -1.65 18.28
N SER A 380 32.80 -1.09 19.46
CA SER A 380 33.35 0.19 19.84
C SER A 380 33.36 0.35 21.36
N THR A 381 34.47 -0.03 21.96
CA THR A 381 34.94 0.42 23.25
C THR A 381 35.10 1.93 23.29
N GLN A 382 34.13 2.64 23.86
CA GLN A 382 34.36 3.93 24.56
C GLN A 382 33.37 4.07 25.71
N PRO A 383 33.84 4.42 26.92
CA PRO A 383 33.00 4.64 28.09
C PRO A 383 32.21 5.95 27.94
N ILE A 384 30.89 5.89 28.06
CA ILE A 384 30.02 7.08 28.09
C ILE A 384 29.92 7.57 29.53
N GLU A 385 30.46 8.75 29.80
CA GLU A 385 30.25 9.47 31.06
C GLU A 385 28.75 9.88 31.21
N PRO A 386 28.18 9.80 32.44
CA PRO A 386 26.78 10.15 32.65
C PRO A 386 26.57 11.66 32.62
N LYS A 387 25.76 12.16 31.67
CA LYS A 387 25.31 13.57 31.63
C LYS A 387 24.35 13.88 32.79
N PRO A 388 24.45 15.10 33.39
CA PRO A 388 23.61 15.51 34.51
C PRO A 388 22.13 15.64 34.12
N ARG A 389 21.23 15.19 34.98
CA ARG A 389 19.77 15.24 34.81
C ARG A 389 19.28 16.69 34.78
N ARG A 390 18.63 17.07 33.68
CA ARG A 390 17.86 18.33 33.60
C ARG A 390 16.57 18.25 34.45
N PRO A 391 16.15 19.36 35.06
CA PRO A 391 14.92 19.39 35.83
C PRO A 391 13.68 19.13 34.97
N ARG A 392 12.73 18.37 35.52
CA ARG A 392 11.45 18.04 34.84
C ARG A 392 10.64 19.31 34.56
N ARG A 393 10.26 19.56 33.34
CA ARG A 393 9.22 20.52 32.99
C ARG A 393 7.84 20.02 33.45
N PRO A 394 6.92 20.92 33.88
CA PRO A 394 5.56 20.54 34.24
C PRO A 394 4.85 19.86 33.06
N ARG A 395 4.06 18.82 33.35
CA ARG A 395 3.20 18.13 32.37
C ARG A 395 2.21 19.13 31.76
N PRO A 396 2.05 19.18 30.42
CA PRO A 396 0.91 19.86 29.83
C PRO A 396 -0.39 19.14 30.23
N PRO A 397 -1.53 19.86 30.29
CA PRO A 397 -2.81 19.27 30.64
C PRO A 397 -3.19 18.19 29.63
N PRO A 398 -4.05 17.20 30.03
CA PRO A 398 -4.47 16.13 29.16
C PRO A 398 -5.21 16.72 27.95
N VAL A 399 -4.79 16.39 26.75
CA VAL A 399 -5.58 16.63 25.54
C VAL A 399 -6.77 15.69 25.62
N GLU A 400 -7.98 16.24 25.71
CA GLU A 400 -9.22 15.47 25.64
C GLU A 400 -9.23 14.65 24.35
N GLN A 401 -9.21 13.33 24.52
CA GLN A 401 -9.45 12.41 23.40
C GLN A 401 -10.94 12.52 23.03
N PRO A 402 -11.30 12.52 21.74
CA PRO A 402 -12.69 12.51 21.33
C PRO A 402 -13.36 11.25 21.91
N ARG A 403 -14.32 11.45 22.83
CA ARG A 403 -15.19 10.38 23.32
C ARG A 403 -16.05 9.92 22.15
N GLY A 404 -15.88 8.70 21.69
CA GLY A 404 -16.76 8.11 20.68
C GLY A 404 -16.17 7.12 19.72
N PHE A 405 -15.26 6.25 20.15
CA PHE A 405 -14.84 5.09 19.35
C PHE A 405 -15.57 3.83 19.84
N LEU A 406 -16.85 3.72 19.50
CA LEU A 406 -17.56 2.45 19.57
C LEU A 406 -17.28 1.66 18.28
N TRP A 407 -16.29 0.79 18.35
CA TRP A 407 -16.06 -0.29 17.39
C TRP A 407 -16.91 -1.48 17.83
N PHE A 408 -17.76 -1.95 16.93
CA PHE A 408 -18.66 -3.12 17.08
C PHE A 408 -19.98 -2.90 17.82
N SER A 409 -21.02 -2.61 17.08
CA SER A 409 -22.34 -3.22 17.30
C SER A 409 -23.02 -3.46 15.96
N ARG A 410 -23.20 -4.78 15.68
CA ARG A 410 -24.02 -5.51 14.69
C ARG A 410 -23.78 -5.21 13.21
#